data_df3c45c811f461db093c574f44a9d30b
#
_entry.id   df3c45c811f461db093c574f44a9d30b
#
_cell.length_a   1.000
_cell.length_b   1.000
_cell.length_c   1.000
_cell.angle_alpha   90.00
_cell.angle_beta   90.00
_cell.angle_gamma   90.00
#
_symmetry.space_group_name_H-M   'P 1'
#
loop_
_entity.id
_entity.type
_entity.pdbx_description
1 polymer ?
#
loop_
_entity_poly.entity_id
_entity_poly.type
_entity_poly.pdbx_seq_one_letter_code
_entity_poly.pdbx_strand_id
1 'polypeptide(L)'
;MEVAEHTPVLDPSLANLVEELSLRFEQEIIAVQTYRDGIPVLWVTPAGLKTLMHYLRTSASIRFQMLFDLTAIDERARVHREGQPASDFTVSYHLMSFSHPCDIRLKLALSESSLVAPTVTDVWPNANWYERECWDMFGIVFEGHPNLSRIMLPPTWEG
;
A
#
# COMPACT_ATOMS: atom_id res chain seq x y z
N MET A 1 32.00 -11.44 11.62
CA MET A 1 31.93 -10.13 10.95
C MET A 1 30.51 -9.61 11.19
N GLU A 2 30.41 -8.75 12.19
CA GLU A 2 29.14 -8.17 12.63
C GLU A 2 28.67 -7.18 11.54
N VAL A 3 27.60 -7.53 10.85
CA VAL A 3 26.96 -6.61 9.91
C VAL A 3 26.25 -5.58 10.78
N ALA A 4 26.86 -4.39 10.91
CA ALA A 4 26.23 -3.27 11.58
C ALA A 4 24.83 -3.08 10.99
N GLU A 5 23.79 -3.22 11.81
CA GLU A 5 22.42 -2.88 11.44
C GLU A 5 22.38 -1.39 11.14
N HIS A 6 22.48 -1.08 9.86
CA HIS A 6 22.28 0.29 9.39
C HIS A 6 20.77 0.57 9.48
N THR A 7 20.34 1.16 10.57
CA THR A 7 18.99 1.70 10.69
C THR A 7 18.89 2.86 9.68
N PRO A 8 18.06 2.76 8.64
CA PRO A 8 17.93 3.83 7.67
C PRO A 8 17.36 5.07 8.36
N VAL A 9 18.05 6.18 8.19
CA VAL A 9 17.57 7.48 8.69
C VAL A 9 16.60 8.03 7.66
N LEU A 10 15.34 8.21 8.05
CA LEU A 10 14.36 8.91 7.23
C LEU A 10 14.79 10.36 7.00
N ASP A 11 14.53 10.86 5.78
CA ASP A 11 14.59 12.30 5.53
C ASP A 11 13.70 13.04 6.53
N PRO A 12 14.16 14.15 7.11
CA PRO A 12 13.39 14.88 8.13
C PRO A 12 11.99 15.30 7.69
N SER A 13 11.81 15.64 6.40
CA SER A 13 10.51 16.01 5.85
C SER A 13 9.55 14.82 5.80
N LEU A 14 10.08 13.63 5.44
CA LEU A 14 9.33 12.39 5.50
C LEU A 14 9.00 11.97 6.93
N ALA A 15 9.91 12.15 7.87
CA ALA A 15 9.66 11.88 9.28
C ALA A 15 8.50 12.75 9.81
N ASN A 16 8.51 14.05 9.49
CA ASN A 16 7.41 14.97 9.85
C ASN A 16 6.09 14.57 9.20
N LEU A 17 6.10 14.14 7.93
CA LEU A 17 4.91 13.63 7.27
C LEU A 17 4.37 12.37 7.95
N VAL A 18 5.23 11.42 8.30
CA VAL A 18 4.82 10.18 8.99
C VAL A 18 4.19 10.52 10.35
N GLU A 19 4.74 11.48 11.07
CA GLU A 19 4.16 11.97 12.34
C GLU A 19 2.78 12.62 12.10
N GLU A 20 2.67 13.53 11.13
CA GLU A 20 1.40 14.16 10.71
C GLU A 20 0.32 13.11 10.42
N LEU A 21 0.66 12.09 9.63
CA LEU A 21 -0.26 11.04 9.25
C LEU A 21 -0.65 10.18 10.47
N SER A 22 0.31 9.83 11.31
CA SER A 22 0.09 9.00 12.50
C SER A 22 -0.83 9.69 13.51
N LEU A 23 -0.73 11.00 13.67
CA LEU A 23 -1.61 11.77 14.53
C LEU A 23 -3.02 11.93 13.93
N ARG A 24 -3.10 12.17 12.62
CA ARG A 24 -4.38 12.42 11.96
C ARG A 24 -5.21 11.17 11.71
N PHE A 25 -4.54 10.04 11.47
CA PHE A 25 -5.14 8.75 11.11
C PHE A 25 -4.79 7.66 12.13
N GLU A 26 -4.80 8.01 13.40
CA GLU A 26 -4.41 7.13 14.51
C GLU A 26 -5.21 5.80 14.54
N GLN A 27 -6.48 5.84 14.13
CA GLN A 27 -7.33 4.66 14.11
C GLN A 27 -7.17 3.82 12.85
N GLU A 28 -6.69 4.42 11.77
CA GLU A 28 -6.56 3.80 10.46
C GLU A 28 -5.15 3.24 10.23
N ILE A 29 -4.12 3.84 10.83
CA ILE A 29 -2.73 3.37 10.73
C ILE A 29 -2.46 2.37 11.84
N ILE A 30 -2.19 1.13 11.45
CA ILE A 30 -1.97 -0.01 12.35
C ILE A 30 -0.52 -0.09 12.81
N ALA A 31 0.41 0.18 11.89
CA ALA A 31 1.84 0.09 12.13
C ALA A 31 2.63 0.97 11.15
N VAL A 32 3.79 1.42 11.57
CA VAL A 32 4.76 2.16 10.75
C VAL A 32 6.08 1.42 10.75
N GLN A 33 6.64 1.21 9.57
CA GLN A 33 7.95 0.58 9.39
C GLN A 33 8.81 1.41 8.44
N THR A 34 10.12 1.32 8.59
CA THR A 34 11.08 1.85 7.62
C THR A 34 11.96 0.72 7.14
N TYR A 35 12.01 0.51 5.83
CA TYR A 35 12.85 -0.52 5.24
C TYR A 35 14.24 0.03 4.91
N ARG A 36 15.17 -0.85 4.51
CA ARG A 36 16.56 -0.49 4.20
C ARG A 36 16.70 0.53 3.06
N ASP A 37 15.67 0.66 2.22
CA ASP A 37 15.60 1.65 1.14
C ASP A 37 15.23 3.06 1.62
N GLY A 38 14.97 3.24 2.93
CA GLY A 38 14.59 4.53 3.51
C GLY A 38 13.16 4.96 3.19
N ILE A 39 12.36 4.13 2.52
CA ILE A 39 10.97 4.46 2.21
C ILE A 39 10.08 4.06 3.39
N PRO A 40 9.33 5.00 3.99
CA PRO A 40 8.41 4.67 5.06
C PRO A 40 7.25 3.81 4.54
N VAL A 41 6.84 2.85 5.35
CA VAL A 41 5.73 1.94 5.10
C VAL A 41 4.69 2.10 6.18
N LEU A 42 3.47 2.44 5.79
CA LEU A 42 2.32 2.57 6.67
C LEU A 42 1.37 1.40 6.43
N TRP A 43 1.14 0.59 7.44
CA TRP A 43 0.11 -0.43 7.43
C TRP A 43 -1.21 0.20 7.82
N VAL A 44 -2.22 0.07 6.97
CA VAL A 44 -3.49 0.78 7.13
C VAL A 44 -4.67 -0.18 7.11
N THR A 45 -5.77 0.22 7.74
CA THR A 45 -7.01 -0.54 7.67
C THR A 45 -7.67 -0.36 6.30
N PRO A 46 -8.38 -1.37 5.77
CA PRO A 46 -9.15 -1.21 4.53
C PRO A 46 -10.13 -0.02 4.58
N ALA A 47 -10.79 0.19 5.72
CA ALA A 47 -11.74 1.29 5.89
C ALA A 47 -11.10 2.68 5.79
N GLY A 48 -9.85 2.84 6.26
CA GLY A 48 -9.13 4.11 6.24
C GLY A 48 -8.37 4.40 4.96
N LEU A 49 -8.09 3.37 4.15
CA LEU A 49 -7.20 3.47 2.99
C LEU A 49 -7.57 4.63 2.05
N LYS A 50 -8.82 4.69 1.63
CA LYS A 50 -9.28 5.65 0.64
C LYS A 50 -9.19 7.10 1.13
N THR A 51 -9.59 7.33 2.37
CA THR A 51 -9.51 8.65 3.01
C THR A 51 -8.07 9.11 3.17
N LEU A 52 -7.18 8.22 3.62
CA LEU A 52 -5.75 8.50 3.74
C LEU A 52 -5.12 8.79 2.37
N MET A 53 -5.43 7.99 1.36
CA MET A 53 -4.93 8.19 0.01
C MET A 53 -5.38 9.53 -0.60
N HIS A 54 -6.64 9.88 -0.42
CA HIS A 54 -7.16 11.18 -0.85
C HIS A 54 -6.44 12.34 -0.15
N TYR A 55 -6.19 12.20 1.16
CA TYR A 55 -5.43 13.18 1.93
C TYR A 55 -3.99 13.33 1.41
N LEU A 56 -3.29 12.23 1.18
CA LEU A 56 -1.93 12.22 0.62
C LEU A 56 -1.86 12.92 -0.74
N ARG A 57 -2.90 12.80 -1.55
CA ARG A 57 -2.95 13.43 -2.86
C ARG A 57 -3.23 14.93 -2.80
N THR A 58 -4.06 15.39 -1.86
CA THR A 58 -4.65 16.73 -1.92
C THR A 58 -4.22 17.66 -0.79
N SER A 59 -3.98 17.17 0.41
CA SER A 59 -3.97 17.97 1.64
C SER A 59 -2.77 17.77 2.55
N ALA A 60 -2.00 16.70 2.38
CA ALA A 60 -0.82 16.42 3.20
C ALA A 60 0.28 17.47 3.01
N SER A 61 1.14 17.62 3.99
CA SER A 61 2.31 18.52 3.95
C SER A 61 3.22 18.22 2.75
N ILE A 62 3.36 16.93 2.41
CA ILE A 62 3.93 16.47 1.15
C ILE A 62 2.82 15.78 0.36
N ARG A 63 2.52 16.30 -0.83
CA ARG A 63 1.50 15.72 -1.70
C ARG A 63 2.11 14.74 -2.69
N PHE A 64 1.45 13.61 -2.88
CA PHE A 64 1.84 12.58 -3.82
C PHE A 64 1.00 12.68 -5.09
N GLN A 65 1.66 12.88 -6.22
CA GLN A 65 1.00 13.11 -7.51
C GLN A 65 0.80 11.81 -8.29
N MET A 66 1.52 10.75 -7.94
CA MET A 66 1.53 9.51 -8.71
C MET A 66 1.36 8.26 -7.84
N LEU A 67 0.41 7.41 -8.22
CA LEU A 67 0.46 6.00 -7.86
C LEU A 67 1.45 5.33 -8.82
N PHE A 68 2.66 5.08 -8.32
CA PHE A 68 3.75 4.51 -9.10
C PHE A 68 3.54 3.02 -9.36
N ASP A 69 3.10 2.30 -8.32
CA ASP A 69 2.85 0.85 -8.39
C ASP A 69 1.76 0.42 -7.39
N LEU A 70 1.03 -0.62 -7.75
CA LEU A 70 0.12 -1.34 -6.87
C LEU A 70 0.26 -2.82 -7.18
N THR A 71 0.61 -3.62 -6.17
CA THR A 71 0.80 -5.06 -6.33
C THR A 71 0.35 -5.81 -5.09
N ALA A 72 0.18 -7.12 -5.23
CA ALA A 72 -0.12 -8.00 -4.12
C ALA A 72 1.06 -8.96 -3.84
N ILE A 73 1.12 -9.43 -2.61
CA ILE A 73 2.11 -10.37 -2.13
C ILE A 73 1.40 -11.51 -1.42
N ASP A 74 1.69 -12.75 -1.80
CA ASP A 74 1.30 -13.93 -1.02
C ASP A 74 2.27 -14.09 0.15
N GLU A 75 1.76 -13.93 1.36
CA GLU A 75 2.55 -13.97 2.60
C GLU A 75 2.50 -15.33 3.30
N ARG A 76 1.67 -16.27 2.84
CA ARG A 76 1.40 -17.54 3.53
C ARG A 76 2.62 -18.43 3.71
N ALA A 77 3.59 -18.34 2.80
CA ALA A 77 4.85 -19.09 2.87
C ALA A 77 6.05 -18.23 3.31
N ARG A 78 5.81 -16.99 3.77
CA ARG A 78 6.88 -16.03 4.13
C ARG A 78 6.97 -15.84 5.64
N VAL A 79 8.18 -15.57 6.10
CA VAL A 79 8.39 -15.09 7.47
C VAL A 79 8.09 -13.60 7.52
N HIS A 80 7.14 -13.22 8.36
CA HIS A 80 6.79 -11.82 8.56
C HIS A 80 7.95 -11.08 9.24
N ARG A 81 8.13 -9.82 8.85
CA ARG A 81 9.12 -8.94 9.49
C ARG A 81 8.62 -8.47 10.85
N GLU A 82 9.53 -8.12 11.72
CA GLU A 82 9.19 -7.51 13.02
C GLU A 82 8.27 -6.29 12.82
N GLY A 83 7.19 -6.21 13.60
CA GLY A 83 6.19 -5.16 13.51
C GLY A 83 5.24 -5.24 12.30
N GLN A 84 5.39 -6.25 11.43
CA GLN A 84 4.45 -6.48 10.34
C GLN A 84 3.15 -7.09 10.89
N PRO A 85 1.98 -6.55 10.55
CA PRO A 85 0.70 -7.17 10.89
C PRO A 85 0.58 -8.57 10.28
N ALA A 86 -0.10 -9.46 10.98
CA ALA A 86 -0.41 -10.79 10.46
C ALA A 86 -1.29 -10.67 9.20
N SER A 87 -0.90 -11.37 8.14
CA SER A 87 -1.61 -11.34 6.86
C SER A 87 -1.34 -12.62 6.07
N ASP A 88 -2.33 -13.08 5.32
CA ASP A 88 -2.15 -14.13 4.31
C ASP A 88 -1.77 -13.51 2.97
N PHE A 89 -2.30 -12.31 2.69
CA PHE A 89 -1.97 -11.50 1.52
C PHE A 89 -1.75 -10.04 1.93
N THR A 90 -0.87 -9.38 1.22
CA THR A 90 -0.61 -7.94 1.38
C THR A 90 -0.85 -7.23 0.07
N VAL A 91 -1.64 -6.15 0.08
CA VAL A 91 -1.68 -5.21 -1.05
C VAL A 91 -0.76 -4.05 -0.73
N SER A 92 0.17 -3.77 -1.63
CA SER A 92 1.17 -2.71 -1.48
C SER A 92 0.94 -1.62 -2.52
N TYR A 93 0.80 -0.40 -2.05
CA TYR A 93 0.63 0.81 -2.86
C TYR A 93 1.90 1.65 -2.74
N HIS A 94 2.55 1.98 -3.84
CA HIS A 94 3.74 2.81 -3.89
C HIS A 94 3.36 4.18 -4.46
N LEU A 95 3.50 5.22 -3.66
CA LEU A 95 3.20 6.60 -4.05
C LEU A 95 4.48 7.39 -4.20
N MET A 96 4.50 8.27 -5.20
CA MET A 96 5.64 9.12 -5.50
C MET A 96 5.22 10.60 -5.51
N SER A 97 6.04 11.42 -4.89
CA SER A 97 5.91 12.88 -4.92
C SER A 97 6.92 13.49 -5.88
N PHE A 98 6.45 14.38 -6.77
CA PHE A 98 7.32 15.13 -7.69
C PHE A 98 7.72 16.48 -7.13
N SER A 99 6.84 17.10 -6.35
CA SER A 99 7.11 18.39 -5.70
C SER A 99 8.14 18.32 -4.58
N HIS A 100 8.26 17.13 -3.97
CA HIS A 100 9.26 16.82 -2.97
C HIS A 100 9.76 15.40 -3.27
N PRO A 101 10.91 15.24 -3.97
CA PRO A 101 11.33 13.93 -4.49
C PRO A 101 11.46 12.87 -3.40
N CYS A 102 10.37 12.19 -3.12
CA CYS A 102 10.28 11.14 -2.10
C CYS A 102 9.14 10.18 -2.40
N ASP A 103 9.22 9.04 -1.75
CA ASP A 103 8.27 7.93 -1.90
C ASP A 103 7.68 7.55 -0.55
N ILE A 104 6.46 7.00 -0.56
CA ILE A 104 5.82 6.36 0.58
C ILE A 104 5.10 5.10 0.12
N ARG A 105 5.04 4.09 0.99
CA ARG A 105 4.25 2.89 0.74
C ARG A 105 3.13 2.77 1.75
N LEU A 106 1.94 2.46 1.25
CA LEU A 106 0.82 2.02 2.08
C LEU A 106 0.62 0.53 1.87
N LYS A 107 0.28 -0.19 2.93
CA LYS A 107 0.03 -1.64 2.86
C LYS A 107 -1.27 -2.01 3.57
N LEU A 108 -2.01 -2.92 2.95
CA LEU A 108 -3.15 -3.60 3.56
C LEU A 108 -2.77 -5.04 3.90
N ALA A 109 -3.06 -5.45 5.13
CA ALA A 109 -3.00 -6.84 5.55
C ALA A 109 -4.37 -7.48 5.32
N LEU A 110 -4.44 -8.51 4.47
CA LEU A 110 -5.66 -9.23 4.16
C LEU A 110 -5.55 -10.69 4.63
N SER A 111 -6.66 -11.25 5.13
CA SER A 111 -6.75 -12.68 5.41
C SER A 111 -7.34 -13.44 4.23
N GLU A 112 -6.99 -14.71 4.08
CA GLU A 112 -7.54 -15.59 3.04
C GLU A 112 -9.08 -15.70 3.11
N SER A 113 -9.63 -15.56 4.32
CA SER A 113 -11.09 -15.56 4.55
C SER A 113 -11.80 -14.28 4.11
N SER A 114 -11.06 -13.21 3.86
CA SER A 114 -11.59 -11.88 3.45
C SER A 114 -10.61 -11.15 2.54
N LEU A 115 -10.56 -11.57 1.27
CA LEU A 115 -9.72 -10.97 0.22
C LEU A 115 -10.43 -9.79 -0.44
N VAL A 116 -10.73 -8.76 0.35
CA VAL A 116 -11.44 -7.57 -0.12
C VAL A 116 -10.67 -6.31 0.27
N ALA A 117 -10.45 -5.43 -0.71
CA ALA A 117 -9.88 -4.11 -0.53
C ALA A 117 -10.78 -3.05 -1.20
N PRO A 118 -10.85 -1.81 -0.71
CA PRO A 118 -11.55 -0.75 -1.43
C PRO A 118 -10.77 -0.37 -2.68
N THR A 119 -11.48 -0.07 -3.78
CA THR A 119 -10.85 0.52 -4.96
C THR A 119 -10.30 1.91 -4.65
N VAL A 120 -9.19 2.26 -5.30
CA VAL A 120 -8.64 3.62 -5.27
C VAL A 120 -8.64 4.28 -6.65
N THR A 121 -9.41 3.73 -7.58
CA THR A 121 -9.53 4.24 -8.97
C THR A 121 -10.10 5.65 -9.06
N ASP A 122 -10.87 6.09 -8.08
CA ASP A 122 -11.39 7.46 -7.96
C ASP A 122 -10.32 8.44 -7.44
N VAL A 123 -9.30 7.95 -6.76
CA VAL A 123 -8.14 8.76 -6.37
C VAL A 123 -7.07 8.76 -7.46
N TRP A 124 -6.71 7.57 -7.96
CA TRP A 124 -5.75 7.40 -9.06
C TRP A 124 -6.34 6.51 -10.16
N PRO A 125 -6.74 7.08 -11.30
CA PRO A 125 -7.35 6.30 -12.40
C PRO A 125 -6.49 5.14 -12.92
N ASN A 126 -5.17 5.25 -12.86
CA ASN A 126 -4.26 4.17 -13.26
C ASN A 126 -4.29 2.96 -12.32
N ALA A 127 -4.86 3.06 -11.13
CA ALA A 127 -5.12 1.92 -10.26
C ALA A 127 -6.01 0.86 -10.91
N ASN A 128 -6.85 1.25 -11.88
CA ASN A 128 -7.73 0.35 -12.60
C ASN A 128 -7.02 -0.91 -13.11
N TRP A 129 -5.87 -0.74 -13.78
CA TRP A 129 -5.11 -1.83 -14.37
C TRP A 129 -4.45 -2.71 -13.30
N TYR A 130 -3.84 -2.09 -12.29
CA TYR A 130 -3.17 -2.80 -11.20
C TYR A 130 -4.15 -3.59 -10.33
N GLU A 131 -5.32 -3.04 -10.04
CA GLU A 131 -6.36 -3.70 -9.25
C GLU A 131 -6.91 -4.92 -10.01
N ARG A 132 -7.11 -4.82 -11.33
CA ARG A 132 -7.49 -5.96 -12.17
C ARG A 132 -6.43 -7.05 -12.18
N GLU A 133 -5.15 -6.68 -12.25
CA GLU A 133 -4.04 -7.64 -12.15
C GLU A 133 -4.05 -8.37 -10.81
N CYS A 134 -4.17 -7.65 -9.70
CA CYS A 134 -4.23 -8.24 -8.36
C CYS A 134 -5.45 -9.16 -8.20
N TRP A 135 -6.60 -8.79 -8.76
CA TRP A 135 -7.77 -9.66 -8.77
C TRP A 135 -7.55 -10.92 -9.61
N ASP A 136 -6.99 -10.77 -10.80
CA ASP A 136 -6.77 -11.89 -11.73
C ASP A 136 -5.75 -12.90 -11.18
N MET A 137 -4.69 -12.42 -10.53
CA MET A 137 -3.57 -13.26 -10.08
C MET A 137 -3.75 -13.77 -8.64
N PHE A 138 -4.45 -13.04 -7.77
CA PHE A 138 -4.55 -13.35 -6.34
C PHE A 138 -5.98 -13.53 -5.84
N GLY A 139 -6.98 -13.21 -6.66
CA GLY A 139 -8.38 -13.27 -6.25
C GLY A 139 -8.83 -12.15 -5.32
N ILE A 140 -8.04 -11.08 -5.15
CA ILE A 140 -8.38 -9.95 -4.31
C ILE A 140 -9.47 -9.11 -5.00
N VAL A 141 -10.63 -8.99 -4.36
CA VAL A 141 -11.74 -8.19 -4.87
C VAL A 141 -11.56 -6.72 -4.46
N PHE A 142 -11.55 -5.84 -5.44
CA PHE A 142 -11.52 -4.40 -5.20
C PHE A 142 -12.93 -3.82 -5.25
N GLU A 143 -13.48 -3.59 -4.07
CA GLU A 143 -14.85 -3.13 -3.90
C GLU A 143 -15.03 -1.71 -4.45
N GLY A 144 -16.03 -1.53 -5.33
CA GLY A 144 -16.28 -0.27 -6.03
C GLY A 144 -15.46 -0.08 -7.31
N HIS A 145 -14.65 -1.06 -7.73
CA HIS A 145 -13.96 -1.01 -9.01
C HIS A 145 -14.94 -0.91 -10.18
N PRO A 146 -14.70 -0.01 -11.16
CA PRO A 146 -15.66 0.24 -12.25
C PRO A 146 -15.86 -0.93 -13.21
N ASN A 147 -14.84 -1.78 -13.38
CA ASN A 147 -14.90 -2.96 -14.25
C ASN A 147 -13.82 -3.98 -13.86
N LEU A 148 -14.10 -4.78 -12.82
CA LEU A 148 -13.16 -5.80 -12.35
C LEU A 148 -13.24 -7.03 -13.27
N SER A 149 -12.38 -7.07 -14.27
CA SER A 149 -12.29 -8.12 -15.28
C SER A 149 -10.84 -8.57 -15.50
N ARG A 150 -10.65 -9.79 -15.97
CA ARG A 150 -9.31 -10.34 -16.23
C ARG A 150 -8.51 -9.49 -17.21
N ILE A 151 -7.21 -9.45 -17.00
CA ILE A 151 -6.26 -8.67 -17.80
C ILE A 151 -5.01 -9.48 -18.17
N MET A 152 -4.56 -10.38 -17.28
CA MET A 152 -3.36 -11.19 -17.46
C MET A 152 -3.67 -12.58 -17.99
N LEU A 153 -4.73 -13.20 -17.48
CA LEU A 153 -5.13 -14.57 -17.85
C LEU A 153 -6.28 -14.56 -18.85
N PRO A 154 -6.34 -15.56 -19.77
CA PRO A 154 -7.47 -15.69 -20.68
C PRO A 154 -8.78 -15.93 -19.92
N PRO A 155 -9.94 -15.49 -20.47
CA PRO A 155 -11.23 -15.66 -19.79
C PRO A 155 -11.59 -17.12 -19.45
N THR A 156 -11.01 -18.06 -20.18
CA THR A 156 -11.24 -19.52 -20.04
C THR A 156 -10.24 -20.18 -19.10
N TRP A 157 -9.34 -19.42 -18.47
CA TRP A 157 -8.37 -19.99 -17.53
C TRP A 157 -9.07 -20.54 -16.30
N GLU A 158 -8.78 -21.80 -15.97
CA GLU A 158 -9.19 -22.49 -14.75
C GLU A 158 -7.94 -22.80 -13.93
N GLY A 159 -7.84 -22.29 -12.68
CA GLY A 159 -6.69 -22.48 -11.80
C GLY A 159 -6.83 -21.77 -10.47
#